data_453fd134d55b8b3f477b0b7259cfb856
#
_entry.id   453fd134d55b8b3f477b0b7259cfb856
#
_cell.length_a   1.000
_cell.length_b   1.000
_cell.length_c   1.000
_cell.angle_alpha   90.00
_cell.angle_beta   90.00
_cell.angle_gamma   90.00
#
_symmetry.space_group_name_H-M   'P 1'
#
loop_
_entity.id
_entity.type
_entity.pdbx_description
1 polymer ?
#
loop_
_entity_poly.entity_id
_entity_poly.type
_entity_poly.pdbx_seq_one_letter_code
_entity_poly.pdbx_strand_id
1 'polypeptide(L)'
;MNYFAEKIIGLVLCTVFGFTVAVGAPDASGSPSGTIALAPFLIEPSTTTSSTSSTIYIDPYSSACEQFSALAVNLGWPADQRTVLESVMWRESNCTPNAYNSKDPNGGSRGLMQINGFWTPWLTDAGIITKAENLLQAQTNLIAALAIYNYGVDRHGYGWGPWSATK
;
A
#
# COMPACT_ATOMS: atom_id res chain seq x y z
N MET A 1 23.12 24.63 -6.36
CA MET A 1 24.12 23.56 -6.18
C MET A 1 23.37 22.30 -5.85
N ASN A 2 23.31 21.41 -6.85
CA ASN A 2 22.36 20.29 -6.96
C ASN A 2 22.82 19.06 -6.18
N TYR A 3 22.63 19.04 -4.86
CA TYR A 3 22.98 17.88 -4.03
C TYR A 3 21.89 16.80 -3.98
N PHE A 4 20.73 17.06 -4.61
CA PHE A 4 19.55 16.19 -4.52
C PHE A 4 19.32 15.28 -5.73
N ALA A 5 20.00 15.51 -6.85
CA ALA A 5 19.77 14.73 -8.07
C ALA A 5 20.46 13.35 -8.08
N GLU A 6 21.48 13.13 -7.27
CA GLU A 6 22.29 11.91 -7.38
C GLU A 6 21.83 10.70 -6.57
N LYS A 7 20.92 10.87 -5.59
CA LYS A 7 20.47 9.75 -4.76
C LYS A 7 19.17 9.07 -5.21
N ILE A 8 18.40 9.67 -6.09
CA ILE A 8 17.12 9.09 -6.57
C ILE A 8 17.32 8.20 -7.81
N ILE A 9 18.43 8.33 -8.54
CA ILE A 9 18.70 7.55 -9.76
C ILE A 9 19.20 6.11 -9.45
N GLY A 10 19.52 5.81 -8.20
CA GLY A 10 20.10 4.52 -7.81
C GLY A 10 19.15 3.34 -7.65
N LEU A 11 17.83 3.50 -7.78
CA LEU A 11 16.89 2.44 -7.39
C LEU A 11 15.98 1.92 -8.51
N VAL A 12 16.31 2.14 -9.79
CA VAL A 12 15.58 1.52 -10.91
C VAL A 12 16.55 0.88 -11.90
N LEU A 13 17.51 0.09 -11.39
CA LEU A 13 18.15 -0.94 -12.19
C LEU A 13 17.68 -2.30 -11.67
N CYS A 14 16.48 -2.71 -12.02
CA CYS A 14 16.08 -4.11 -11.99
C CYS A 14 16.88 -4.83 -13.06
N THR A 15 17.99 -5.46 -12.65
CA THR A 15 18.67 -6.48 -13.45
C THR A 15 17.71 -7.64 -13.66
N VAL A 16 17.29 -7.81 -14.90
CA VAL A 16 16.58 -9.00 -15.36
C VAL A 16 17.59 -10.16 -15.35
N PHE A 17 17.64 -10.90 -14.26
CA PHE A 17 18.32 -12.18 -14.22
C PHE A 17 17.44 -13.20 -14.93
N GLY A 18 17.86 -13.60 -16.13
CA GLY A 18 17.25 -14.69 -16.87
C GLY A 18 17.42 -16.01 -16.11
N PHE A 19 16.33 -16.55 -15.60
CA PHE A 19 16.25 -17.93 -15.14
C PHE A 19 15.97 -18.81 -16.36
N THR A 20 16.97 -19.52 -16.84
CA THR A 20 16.79 -20.67 -17.74
C THR A 20 16.34 -21.86 -16.92
N VAL A 21 15.08 -22.24 -17.01
CA VAL A 21 14.55 -23.48 -16.46
C VAL A 21 14.89 -24.60 -17.45
N ALA A 22 15.78 -25.49 -17.06
CA ALA A 22 16.02 -26.74 -17.77
C ALA A 22 14.84 -27.69 -17.51
N VAL A 23 14.08 -27.99 -18.56
CA VAL A 23 13.01 -29.00 -18.54
C VAL A 23 13.68 -30.36 -18.69
N GLY A 24 13.79 -31.12 -17.60
CA GLY A 24 14.14 -32.52 -17.61
C GLY A 24 12.90 -33.37 -17.94
N ALA A 25 13.01 -34.21 -18.94
CA ALA A 25 11.99 -35.16 -19.32
C ALA A 25 11.82 -36.27 -18.27
N PRO A 26 10.61 -36.77 -18.01
CA PRO A 26 10.42 -37.93 -17.14
C PRO A 26 10.54 -39.22 -17.90
N ASP A 27 11.38 -40.14 -17.43
CA ASP A 27 11.44 -41.51 -17.83
C ASP A 27 10.22 -42.29 -17.33
N ALA A 28 9.59 -43.01 -18.25
CA ALA A 28 8.51 -43.94 -17.99
C ALA A 28 9.10 -45.30 -17.62
N SER A 29 8.77 -45.88 -16.50
CA SER A 29 8.46 -47.31 -16.34
C SER A 29 8.27 -47.68 -14.86
N GLY A 30 7.22 -48.44 -14.58
CA GLY A 30 7.03 -49.10 -13.30
C GLY A 30 5.58 -49.10 -12.80
N SER A 31 4.75 -49.96 -13.36
CA SER A 31 3.49 -50.41 -12.71
C SER A 31 3.81 -51.42 -11.59
N PRO A 32 3.16 -51.31 -10.45
CA PRO A 32 2.65 -52.51 -9.78
C PRO A 32 1.15 -52.39 -9.47
N SER A 33 0.42 -53.41 -9.93
CA SER A 33 -0.91 -53.79 -9.45
C SER A 33 -0.93 -53.95 -7.92
N GLY A 34 -1.64 -53.09 -7.23
CA GLY A 34 -2.00 -53.25 -5.83
C GLY A 34 -3.52 -53.11 -5.69
N THR A 35 -4.18 -54.23 -5.50
CA THR A 35 -5.62 -54.32 -5.15
C THR A 35 -5.80 -53.73 -3.77
N ILE A 36 -6.47 -52.59 -3.64
CA ILE A 36 -6.82 -52.02 -2.33
C ILE A 36 -8.26 -52.35 -2.03
N ALA A 37 -8.44 -53.14 -0.96
CA ALA A 37 -9.74 -53.48 -0.38
C ALA A 37 -10.41 -52.21 0.19
N LEU A 38 -11.65 -51.97 -0.28
CA LEU A 38 -12.52 -50.93 0.26
C LEU A 38 -13.04 -51.36 1.65
N ALA A 39 -12.57 -50.70 2.68
CA ALA A 39 -13.24 -50.72 4.01
C ALA A 39 -14.32 -49.63 4.03
N PRO A 40 -15.51 -49.92 4.60
CA PRO A 40 -16.57 -48.90 4.68
C PRO A 40 -16.20 -47.86 5.76
N PHE A 41 -16.06 -46.62 5.31
CA PHE A 41 -15.89 -45.48 6.21
C PHE A 41 -17.25 -45.11 6.81
N LEU A 42 -17.40 -45.38 8.10
CA LEU A 42 -18.54 -44.92 8.87
C LEU A 42 -18.40 -43.40 9.08
N ILE A 43 -19.28 -42.64 8.48
CA ILE A 43 -19.41 -41.22 8.69
C ILE A 43 -20.24 -41.04 9.97
N GLU A 44 -19.57 -40.64 11.05
CA GLU A 44 -20.28 -40.10 12.21
C GLU A 44 -20.61 -38.63 11.95
N PRO A 45 -21.84 -38.17 12.17
CA PRO A 45 -22.17 -36.75 12.07
C PRO A 45 -21.72 -36.04 13.35
N SER A 46 -20.56 -35.43 13.33
CA SER A 46 -20.17 -34.49 14.39
C SER A 46 -20.89 -33.16 14.18
N THR A 47 -22.08 -33.08 14.75
CA THR A 47 -22.80 -31.82 14.88
C THR A 47 -22.22 -31.07 16.10
N THR A 48 -21.35 -30.10 15.84
CA THR A 48 -21.04 -29.10 16.86
C THR A 48 -21.08 -27.73 16.16
N THR A 49 -22.29 -27.24 16.03
CA THR A 49 -22.52 -25.84 15.61
C THR A 49 -22.38 -24.97 16.86
N SER A 50 -21.17 -24.55 17.19
CA SER A 50 -20.95 -23.40 18.06
C SER A 50 -21.07 -22.14 17.22
N SER A 51 -22.28 -21.63 17.08
CA SER A 51 -22.53 -20.27 16.61
C SER A 51 -22.10 -19.27 17.69
N THR A 52 -20.81 -19.00 17.77
CA THR A 52 -20.36 -17.80 18.47
C THR A 52 -20.68 -16.63 17.54
N SER A 53 -21.79 -15.96 17.81
CA SER A 53 -22.14 -14.68 17.20
C SER A 53 -21.15 -13.64 17.72
N SER A 54 -19.93 -13.65 17.19
CA SER A 54 -19.03 -12.52 17.33
C SER A 54 -19.63 -11.39 16.51
N THR A 55 -20.20 -10.41 17.20
CA THR A 55 -20.52 -9.11 16.62
C THR A 55 -19.20 -8.59 16.05
N ILE A 56 -19.02 -8.71 14.73
CA ILE A 56 -17.87 -8.09 14.03
C ILE A 56 -18.08 -6.60 14.20
N TYR A 57 -17.34 -6.00 15.12
CA TYR A 57 -17.22 -4.56 15.17
C TYR A 57 -16.49 -4.14 13.89
N ILE A 58 -17.26 -3.75 12.87
CA ILE A 58 -16.71 -3.16 11.67
C ILE A 58 -16.32 -1.74 12.07
N ASP A 59 -15.02 -1.54 12.27
CA ASP A 59 -14.46 -0.20 12.42
C ASP A 59 -14.88 0.58 11.15
N PRO A 60 -15.66 1.66 11.27
CA PRO A 60 -16.08 2.45 10.12
C PRO A 60 -14.89 3.03 9.32
N TYR A 61 -13.69 3.05 9.93
CA TYR A 61 -12.46 3.46 9.28
C TYR A 61 -11.93 2.39 8.30
N SER A 62 -12.10 1.10 8.59
CA SER A 62 -11.44 0.04 7.83
C SER A 62 -11.99 -0.12 6.42
N SER A 63 -13.30 -0.01 6.21
CA SER A 63 -13.90 -0.28 4.90
C SER A 63 -13.70 0.84 3.87
N ALA A 64 -13.68 2.11 4.31
CA ALA A 64 -13.54 3.24 3.40
C ALA A 64 -12.10 3.44 2.92
N CYS A 65 -11.10 3.17 3.78
CA CYS A 65 -9.68 3.41 3.50
C CYS A 65 -8.93 2.15 3.04
N GLU A 66 -9.47 0.96 3.28
CA GLU A 66 -8.77 -0.31 3.08
C GLU A 66 -8.24 -0.50 1.64
N GLN A 67 -9.04 -0.15 0.63
CA GLN A 67 -8.61 -0.22 -0.76
C GLN A 67 -7.40 0.68 -1.04
N PHE A 68 -7.31 1.84 -0.40
CA PHE A 68 -6.22 2.79 -0.60
C PHE A 68 -4.98 2.39 0.19
N SER A 69 -5.13 1.81 1.37
CA SER A 69 -4.00 1.29 2.13
C SER A 69 -3.40 0.05 1.47
N ALA A 70 -4.22 -0.82 0.87
CA ALA A 70 -3.75 -1.93 0.06
C ALA A 70 -2.99 -1.43 -1.19
N LEU A 71 -3.53 -0.43 -1.89
CA LEU A 71 -2.85 0.24 -2.99
C LEU A 71 -1.50 0.84 -2.54
N ALA A 72 -1.47 1.51 -1.40
CA ALA A 72 -0.27 2.13 -0.88
C ALA A 72 0.85 1.11 -0.63
N VAL A 73 0.54 -0.04 -0.04
CA VAL A 73 1.53 -1.13 0.16
C VAL A 73 2.09 -1.60 -1.18
N ASN A 74 1.25 -1.76 -2.20
CA ASN A 74 1.70 -2.11 -3.55
C ASN A 74 2.57 -1.01 -4.20
N LEU A 75 2.43 0.23 -3.77
CA LEU A 75 3.24 1.38 -4.20
C LEU A 75 4.53 1.57 -3.37
N GLY A 76 4.80 0.68 -2.41
CA GLY A 76 6.03 0.67 -1.63
C GLY A 76 5.93 1.27 -0.23
N TRP A 77 4.73 1.58 0.26
CA TRP A 77 4.57 1.95 1.67
C TRP A 77 4.93 0.78 2.58
N PRO A 78 5.61 1.01 3.70
CA PRO A 78 5.89 -0.04 4.67
C PRO A 78 4.59 -0.64 5.20
N ALA A 79 4.48 -1.97 5.19
CA ALA A 79 3.26 -2.66 5.58
C ALA A 79 2.88 -2.44 7.06
N ASP A 80 3.86 -2.23 7.92
CA ASP A 80 3.69 -1.90 9.34
C ASP A 80 3.12 -0.49 9.57
N GLN A 81 3.18 0.39 8.55
CA GLN A 81 2.59 1.73 8.60
C GLN A 81 1.13 1.78 8.13
N ARG A 82 0.57 0.66 7.67
CA ARG A 82 -0.77 0.59 7.08
C ARG A 82 -1.85 1.18 7.98
N THR A 83 -1.90 0.80 9.24
CA THR A 83 -2.93 1.27 10.20
C THR A 83 -2.82 2.78 10.45
N VAL A 84 -1.59 3.30 10.57
CA VAL A 84 -1.37 4.74 10.73
C VAL A 84 -1.80 5.48 9.47
N LEU A 85 -1.44 4.97 8.29
CA LEU A 85 -1.83 5.54 7.00
C LEU A 85 -3.35 5.63 6.84
N GLU A 86 -4.09 4.57 7.19
CA GLU A 86 -5.56 4.56 7.16
C GLU A 86 -6.14 5.65 8.07
N SER A 87 -5.63 5.74 9.30
CA SER A 87 -6.06 6.77 10.25
C SER A 87 -5.79 8.18 9.75
N VAL A 88 -4.64 8.41 9.10
CA VAL A 88 -4.29 9.70 8.51
C VAL A 88 -5.21 10.01 7.32
N MET A 89 -5.39 9.09 6.37
CA MET A 89 -6.28 9.28 5.22
C MET A 89 -7.72 9.59 5.66
N TRP A 90 -8.19 8.91 6.69
CA TRP A 90 -9.52 9.19 7.24
C TRP A 90 -9.61 10.60 7.81
N ARG A 91 -8.69 10.98 8.66
CA ARG A 91 -8.66 12.30 9.31
C ARG A 91 -8.52 13.44 8.29
N GLU A 92 -7.70 13.25 7.27
CA GLU A 92 -7.38 14.28 6.28
C GLU A 92 -8.50 14.47 5.24
N SER A 93 -9.09 13.39 4.77
CA SER A 93 -10.00 13.43 3.61
C SER A 93 -11.24 12.54 3.72
N ASN A 94 -11.47 11.86 4.85
CA ASN A 94 -12.42 10.75 4.95
C ASN A 94 -12.20 9.72 3.81
N CYS A 95 -10.93 9.46 3.47
CA CYS A 95 -10.52 8.59 2.38
C CYS A 95 -11.12 8.96 1.01
N THR A 96 -11.30 10.25 0.77
CA THR A 96 -11.82 10.79 -0.49
C THR A 96 -10.66 11.21 -1.39
N PRO A 97 -10.38 10.49 -2.50
CA PRO A 97 -9.18 10.73 -3.29
C PRO A 97 -9.14 12.09 -3.99
N ASN A 98 -10.29 12.66 -4.34
CA ASN A 98 -10.41 13.96 -4.98
C ASN A 98 -10.76 15.10 -4.02
N ALA A 99 -10.56 14.91 -2.71
CA ALA A 99 -10.75 15.96 -1.73
C ALA A 99 -9.84 17.16 -2.01
N TYR A 100 -10.41 18.37 -1.93
CA TYR A 100 -9.65 19.61 -2.10
C TYR A 100 -10.08 20.65 -1.07
N ASN A 101 -9.14 21.05 -0.22
CA ASN A 101 -9.31 22.15 0.70
C ASN A 101 -8.63 23.42 0.15
N SER A 102 -9.40 24.28 -0.51
CA SER A 102 -8.88 25.51 -1.11
C SER A 102 -8.57 26.61 -0.08
N LYS A 103 -9.00 26.43 1.19
CA LYS A 103 -8.77 27.42 2.26
C LYS A 103 -7.38 27.29 2.88
N ASP A 104 -6.71 26.16 2.69
CA ASP A 104 -5.35 25.98 3.16
C ASP A 104 -4.38 26.88 2.41
N PRO A 105 -3.33 27.41 3.09
CA PRO A 105 -2.32 28.25 2.45
C PRO A 105 -1.60 27.49 1.31
N ASN A 106 -0.78 28.23 0.55
CA ASN A 106 0.08 27.72 -0.53
C ASN A 106 -0.70 27.04 -1.67
N GLY A 107 -1.94 27.46 -1.95
CA GLY A 107 -2.75 26.93 -3.02
C GLY A 107 -3.58 25.70 -2.64
N GLY A 108 -3.80 25.49 -1.35
CA GLY A 108 -4.69 24.47 -0.82
C GLY A 108 -4.03 23.10 -0.59
N SER A 109 -4.83 22.18 -0.08
CA SER A 109 -4.42 20.79 0.17
C SER A 109 -5.29 19.81 -0.63
N ARG A 110 -4.69 18.73 -1.15
CA ARG A 110 -5.32 17.86 -2.16
C ARG A 110 -5.17 16.37 -1.84
N GLY A 111 -6.22 15.64 -2.17
CA GLY A 111 -6.25 14.18 -2.23
C GLY A 111 -6.37 13.49 -0.88
N LEU A 112 -6.14 12.18 -0.89
CA LEU A 112 -6.28 11.29 0.27
C LEU A 112 -5.52 11.80 1.50
N MET A 113 -4.29 12.24 1.29
CA MET A 113 -3.36 12.67 2.34
C MET A 113 -3.34 14.18 2.53
N GLN A 114 -4.26 14.92 1.90
CA GLN A 114 -4.33 16.39 1.94
C GLN A 114 -2.95 17.05 1.81
N ILE A 115 -2.23 16.68 0.74
CA ILE A 115 -0.90 17.23 0.48
C ILE A 115 -1.03 18.71 0.16
N ASN A 116 -0.41 19.55 1.00
CA ASN A 116 -0.43 21.00 0.86
C ASN A 116 0.39 21.45 -0.35
N GLY A 117 -0.07 22.51 -1.02
CA GLY A 117 0.61 23.09 -2.18
C GLY A 117 2.03 23.55 -1.94
N PHE A 118 2.45 23.72 -0.68
CA PHE A 118 3.85 23.94 -0.30
C PHE A 118 4.80 22.89 -0.90
N TRP A 119 4.35 21.63 -1.02
CA TRP A 119 5.15 20.54 -1.56
C TRP A 119 5.19 20.49 -3.09
N THR A 120 4.32 21.24 -3.77
CA THR A 120 4.18 21.17 -5.24
C THR A 120 5.50 21.41 -5.99
N PRO A 121 6.30 22.44 -5.69
CA PRO A 121 7.56 22.65 -6.41
C PRO A 121 8.52 21.47 -6.26
N TRP A 122 8.71 20.99 -5.03
CA TRP A 122 9.60 19.88 -4.75
C TRP A 122 9.15 18.57 -5.41
N LEU A 123 7.85 18.26 -5.39
CA LEU A 123 7.28 17.07 -6.04
C LEU A 123 7.39 17.16 -7.58
N THR A 124 7.31 18.36 -8.13
CA THR A 124 7.50 18.58 -9.57
C THR A 124 8.96 18.39 -9.97
N ASP A 125 9.88 18.96 -9.21
CA ASP A 125 11.33 18.80 -9.44
C ASP A 125 11.77 17.34 -9.31
N ALA A 126 11.11 16.57 -8.42
CA ALA A 126 11.32 15.13 -8.28
C ALA A 126 10.64 14.29 -9.38
N GLY A 127 9.89 14.89 -10.29
CA GLY A 127 9.19 14.21 -11.38
C GLY A 127 7.98 13.36 -10.93
N ILE A 128 7.50 13.56 -9.70
CA ILE A 128 6.36 12.81 -9.14
C ILE A 128 5.03 13.36 -9.69
N ILE A 129 4.96 14.66 -9.87
CA ILE A 129 3.81 15.35 -10.46
C ILE A 129 4.27 16.32 -11.54
N THR A 130 3.36 16.72 -12.43
CA THR A 130 3.59 17.80 -13.40
C THR A 130 2.81 19.05 -13.04
N LYS A 131 1.75 18.90 -12.23
CA LYS A 131 0.90 19.97 -11.72
C LYS A 131 0.19 19.52 -10.44
N ALA A 132 -0.24 20.47 -9.61
CA ALA A 132 -0.87 20.20 -8.32
C ALA A 132 -2.14 19.33 -8.41
N GLU A 133 -2.90 19.43 -9.51
CA GLU A 133 -4.13 18.64 -9.72
C GLU A 133 -3.87 17.14 -9.85
N ASN A 134 -2.65 16.71 -10.16
CA ASN A 134 -2.29 15.28 -10.17
C ASN A 134 -2.47 14.65 -8.78
N LEU A 135 -2.36 15.44 -7.71
CA LEU A 135 -2.57 14.99 -6.34
C LEU A 135 -4.04 14.62 -6.02
N LEU A 136 -4.98 14.90 -6.90
CA LEU A 136 -6.38 14.46 -6.77
C LEU A 136 -6.59 13.01 -7.24
N GLN A 137 -5.55 12.37 -7.77
CA GLN A 137 -5.56 10.96 -8.15
C GLN A 137 -4.98 10.13 -6.99
N ALA A 138 -5.70 9.10 -6.56
CA ALA A 138 -5.32 8.29 -5.40
C ALA A 138 -3.87 7.76 -5.48
N GLN A 139 -3.52 7.14 -6.60
CA GLN A 139 -2.18 6.58 -6.81
C GLN A 139 -1.08 7.65 -6.72
N THR A 140 -1.25 8.77 -7.43
CA THR A 140 -0.28 9.86 -7.43
C THR A 140 -0.17 10.49 -6.04
N ASN A 141 -1.29 10.65 -5.34
CA ASN A 141 -1.31 11.18 -3.98
C ASN A 141 -0.52 10.28 -3.01
N LEU A 142 -0.72 8.97 -3.06
CA LEU A 142 -0.02 8.01 -2.21
C LEU A 142 1.49 7.93 -2.52
N ILE A 143 1.89 8.02 -3.80
CA ILE A 143 3.30 8.10 -4.19
C ILE A 143 3.95 9.39 -3.66
N ALA A 144 3.28 10.53 -3.84
CA ALA A 144 3.75 11.82 -3.35
C ALA A 144 3.85 11.83 -1.81
N ALA A 145 2.86 11.29 -1.12
CA ALA A 145 2.86 11.17 0.33
C ALA A 145 4.01 10.27 0.83
N LEU A 146 4.29 9.15 0.15
CA LEU A 146 5.43 8.28 0.48
C LEU A 146 6.76 9.03 0.33
N ALA A 147 6.92 9.82 -0.72
CA ALA A 147 8.13 10.61 -0.91
C ALA A 147 8.32 11.64 0.21
N ILE A 148 7.23 12.31 0.64
CA ILE A 148 7.24 13.26 1.76
C ILE A 148 7.54 12.54 3.09
N TYR A 149 6.94 11.37 3.30
CA TYR A 149 7.19 10.51 4.47
C TYR A 149 8.67 10.13 4.56
N ASN A 150 9.24 9.63 3.47
CA ASN A 150 10.65 9.25 3.41
C ASN A 150 11.59 10.45 3.62
N TYR A 151 11.25 11.61 3.05
CA TYR A 151 11.97 12.85 3.34
C TYR A 151 11.98 13.17 4.84
N GLY A 152 10.84 12.99 5.52
CA GLY A 152 10.73 13.17 6.97
C GLY A 152 11.59 12.19 7.75
N VAL A 153 11.59 10.90 7.37
CA VAL A 153 12.44 9.87 7.99
C VAL A 153 13.92 10.22 7.83
N ASP A 154 14.34 10.56 6.61
CA ASP A 154 15.76 10.85 6.30
C ASP A 154 16.27 12.10 7.01
N ARG A 155 15.43 13.12 7.16
CA ARG A 155 15.83 14.42 7.72
C ARG A 155 15.65 14.53 9.22
N HIS A 156 14.63 13.85 9.75
CA HIS A 156 14.18 14.07 11.13
C HIS A 156 14.04 12.76 11.92
N GLY A 157 14.28 11.59 11.28
CA GLY A 157 14.04 10.27 11.89
C GLY A 157 12.55 9.94 12.08
N TYR A 158 11.64 10.74 11.50
CA TYR A 158 10.20 10.59 11.66
C TYR A 158 9.43 11.06 10.43
N GLY A 159 8.71 10.13 9.78
CA GLY A 159 8.04 10.40 8.50
C GLY A 159 6.69 11.08 8.61
N TRP A 160 5.99 10.97 9.74
CA TRP A 160 4.64 11.50 9.91
C TRP A 160 4.55 12.97 10.31
N GLY A 161 5.68 13.67 10.38
CA GLY A 161 5.74 15.09 10.76
C GLY A 161 4.73 15.99 10.04
N PRO A 162 4.60 15.94 8.70
CA PRO A 162 3.64 16.77 7.95
C PRO A 162 2.17 16.53 8.32
N TRP A 163 1.84 15.33 8.82
CA TRP A 163 0.50 14.93 9.24
C TRP A 163 0.35 14.80 10.75
N SER A 164 1.40 15.07 11.52
CA SER A 164 1.29 15.11 12.97
C SER A 164 0.56 16.39 13.37
N ALA A 165 -0.69 16.24 13.78
CA ALA A 165 -1.47 17.34 14.30
C ALA A 165 -0.93 17.76 15.66
N THR A 166 -0.08 18.78 15.68
CA THR A 166 -0.04 19.72 16.78
C THR A 166 -1.06 20.81 16.46
N LYS A 167 -2.31 20.56 16.77
CA LYS A 167 -3.33 21.59 16.91
C LYS A 167 -3.72 21.70 18.36
#